data_8604d0710b9e286741a54909d5ce3649
#
_entry.id   8604d0710b9e286741a54909d5ce3649
#
_cell.length_a   1.000
_cell.length_b   1.000
_cell.length_c   1.000
_cell.angle_alpha   90.00
_cell.angle_beta   90.00
_cell.angle_gamma   90.00
#
_symmetry.space_group_name_H-M   'P 1'
#
loop_
_entity.id
_entity.type
_entity.pdbx_description
1 polymer ?
#
loop_
_entity_poly.entity_id
_entity_poly.type
_entity_poly.pdbx_seq_one_letter_code
_entity_poly.pdbx_strand_id
1 'polypeptide(L)'
;KEVCDALHRAGIRVVLDGVFNHVGRGFAQFQDVIRNRENSPYVNWFYWIDFGGNSNYNDGLWYEGWEGCFDLVKLNLQNPDVVNYLLDSVKGWIDEFGIDGLRLDVAYSLDENFVRRLREVTSAYKQDFFLLGEMLHGDYNRLMNDQMLHSATNYECYKGLYSSFNSMNMFEIVHSLLRQFGPENWTLYKGKHLLSFVDNHDVTRVASILNNENHLPLIYAMAFGMPGIPCVYYGSEWGFKARKEDGDPALRPYFDKPEWNGLCDWISKLTEAKKHSEALNYGAFRSVLLTNKQCIFERKSE
;
A
#
# COMPACT_ATOMS: atom_id res chain seq x y z
N LYS A 1 -6.69 13.60 16.00
CA LYS A 1 -7.81 12.99 16.74
C LYS A 1 -9.17 13.36 16.12
N GLU A 2 -9.49 14.66 15.98
CA GLU A 2 -10.77 15.12 15.44
C GLU A 2 -11.16 14.48 14.11
N VAL A 3 -10.21 14.34 13.19
CA VAL A 3 -10.42 13.68 11.89
C VAL A 3 -10.77 12.19 12.06
N CYS A 4 -10.03 11.47 12.89
CA CYS A 4 -10.30 10.04 13.15
C CYS A 4 -11.69 9.87 13.80
N ASP A 5 -12.02 10.70 14.78
CA ASP A 5 -13.33 10.67 15.44
C ASP A 5 -14.48 10.97 14.44
N ALA A 6 -14.25 11.88 13.48
CA ALA A 6 -15.24 12.19 12.45
C ALA A 6 -15.44 11.02 11.47
N LEU A 7 -14.34 10.38 11.05
CA LEU A 7 -14.38 9.20 10.17
C LEU A 7 -15.07 8.02 10.85
N HIS A 8 -14.77 7.76 12.12
CA HIS A 8 -15.41 6.70 12.90
C HIS A 8 -16.93 6.94 13.06
N ARG A 9 -17.35 8.18 13.32
CA ARG A 9 -18.80 8.53 13.36
C ARG A 9 -19.49 8.27 12.03
N ALA A 10 -18.76 8.37 10.91
CA ALA A 10 -19.25 8.02 9.57
C ALA A 10 -19.16 6.53 9.24
N GLY A 11 -18.70 5.68 10.18
CA GLY A 11 -18.51 4.25 9.96
C GLY A 11 -17.26 3.90 9.13
N ILE A 12 -16.29 4.83 9.03
CA ILE A 12 -15.07 4.68 8.24
C ILE A 12 -13.92 4.33 9.19
N ARG A 13 -13.23 3.23 8.91
CA ARG A 13 -12.01 2.84 9.63
C ARG A 13 -10.81 3.65 9.15
N VAL A 14 -9.86 3.88 10.04
CA VAL A 14 -8.66 4.67 9.79
C VAL A 14 -7.43 3.77 9.77
N VAL A 15 -6.75 3.74 8.63
CA VAL A 15 -5.46 3.07 8.45
C VAL A 15 -4.40 4.14 8.23
N LEU A 16 -3.42 4.24 9.14
CA LEU A 16 -2.31 5.18 9.01
C LEU A 16 -1.18 4.58 8.19
N ASP A 17 -0.38 5.46 7.59
CA ASP A 17 0.88 5.08 6.96
C ASP A 17 1.97 4.88 8.02
N GLY A 18 2.51 3.66 8.09
CA GLY A 18 3.57 3.27 9.02
C GLY A 18 4.92 3.22 8.30
N VAL A 19 5.67 4.31 8.39
CA VAL A 19 7.02 4.41 7.81
C VAL A 19 8.03 3.98 8.86
N PHE A 20 8.45 2.70 8.83
CA PHE A 20 9.33 2.10 9.83
C PHE A 20 10.70 1.70 9.30
N ASN A 21 10.88 1.72 7.97
CA ASN A 21 12.17 1.39 7.38
C ASN A 21 13.21 2.49 7.58
N HIS A 22 12.78 3.74 7.59
CA HIS A 22 13.65 4.91 7.64
C HIS A 22 12.99 6.08 8.35
N VAL A 23 13.80 7.07 8.68
CA VAL A 23 13.36 8.35 9.27
C VAL A 23 14.01 9.51 8.52
N GLY A 24 13.42 10.68 8.60
CA GLY A 24 14.05 11.91 8.11
C GLY A 24 15.27 12.32 8.99
N ARG A 25 16.20 13.06 8.41
CA ARG A 25 17.38 13.55 9.11
C ARG A 25 17.08 14.40 10.36
N GLY A 26 15.88 14.99 10.43
CA GLY A 26 15.41 15.73 11.60
C GLY A 26 15.01 14.87 12.81
N PHE A 27 15.04 13.54 12.70
CA PHE A 27 14.70 12.64 13.79
C PHE A 27 15.63 12.85 14.98
N ALA A 28 15.06 13.05 16.20
CA ALA A 28 15.80 13.49 17.36
C ALA A 28 17.02 12.64 17.71
N GLN A 29 16.87 11.31 17.62
CA GLN A 29 17.96 10.35 17.88
C GLN A 29 19.06 10.43 16.82
N PHE A 30 18.71 10.68 15.55
CA PHE A 30 19.71 10.90 14.50
C PHE A 30 20.45 12.23 14.68
N GLN A 31 19.74 13.28 15.09
CA GLN A 31 20.35 14.56 15.42
C GLN A 31 21.30 14.46 16.63
N ASP A 32 21.02 13.56 17.56
CA ASP A 32 21.96 13.27 18.67
C ASP A 32 23.24 12.60 18.14
N VAL A 33 23.12 11.63 17.22
CA VAL A 33 24.28 10.99 16.56
C VAL A 33 25.12 12.02 15.80
N ILE A 34 24.51 12.95 15.08
CA ILE A 34 25.25 14.02 14.37
C ILE A 34 26.06 14.87 15.36
N ARG A 35 25.50 15.22 16.51
CA ARG A 35 26.15 16.08 17.51
C ARG A 35 27.19 15.36 18.35
N ASN A 36 26.85 14.17 18.85
CA ASN A 36 27.63 13.46 19.87
C ASN A 36 28.52 12.36 19.27
N ARG A 37 28.38 12.08 17.98
CA ARG A 37 29.19 11.12 17.21
C ARG A 37 29.19 9.73 17.88
N GLU A 38 30.34 9.14 18.05
CA GLU A 38 30.56 7.82 18.68
C GLU A 38 30.06 7.75 20.12
N ASN A 39 29.90 8.91 20.79
CA ASN A 39 29.40 8.99 22.17
C ASN A 39 27.87 8.99 22.25
N SER A 40 27.15 9.06 21.15
CA SER A 40 25.69 8.98 21.14
C SER A 40 25.20 7.59 21.54
N PRO A 41 24.22 7.47 22.44
CA PRO A 41 23.60 6.18 22.76
C PRO A 41 22.76 5.61 21.59
N TYR A 42 22.54 6.41 20.55
CA TYR A 42 21.68 6.05 19.42
C TYR A 42 22.42 5.61 18.17
N VAL A 43 23.75 5.44 18.21
CA VAL A 43 24.54 5.01 17.02
C VAL A 43 23.99 3.71 16.44
N ASN A 44 23.65 2.74 17.28
CA ASN A 44 23.14 1.42 16.86
C ASN A 44 21.63 1.42 16.46
N TRP A 45 20.96 2.58 16.53
CA TRP A 45 19.58 2.74 16.05
C TRP A 45 19.49 2.79 14.53
N PHE A 46 20.61 3.12 13.89
CA PHE A 46 20.70 3.31 12.45
C PHE A 46 21.60 2.27 11.82
N TYR A 47 21.38 2.04 10.54
CA TYR A 47 22.11 1.03 9.81
C TYR A 47 23.42 1.61 9.26
N TRP A 48 24.54 0.94 9.59
CA TRP A 48 25.88 1.21 9.03
C TRP A 48 26.36 2.67 9.16
N ILE A 49 26.40 3.23 10.36
CA ILE A 49 27.04 4.53 10.56
C ILE A 49 28.55 4.38 10.54
N ASP A 50 29.19 5.17 9.69
CA ASP A 50 30.66 5.27 9.60
C ASP A 50 31.09 6.75 9.81
N PHE A 51 31.78 7.01 10.91
CA PHE A 51 32.30 8.33 11.25
C PHE A 51 33.60 8.69 10.51
N GLY A 52 34.20 7.74 9.78
CA GLY A 52 35.32 7.97 8.86
C GLY A 52 34.88 8.31 7.44
N GLY A 53 33.58 8.12 7.14
CA GLY A 53 32.97 8.40 5.85
C GLY A 53 32.33 9.77 5.75
N ASN A 54 31.66 10.00 4.62
CA ASN A 54 30.89 11.23 4.40
C ASN A 54 29.71 10.97 3.48
N SER A 55 28.64 11.73 3.66
CA SER A 55 27.49 11.74 2.77
C SER A 55 27.48 13.01 1.91
N ASN A 56 26.47 13.19 1.09
CA ASN A 56 26.25 14.43 0.32
C ASN A 56 26.00 15.68 1.20
N TYR A 57 25.80 15.47 2.52
CA TYR A 57 25.67 16.55 3.49
C TYR A 57 27.00 17.10 4.02
N ASN A 58 28.11 16.44 3.73
CA ASN A 58 29.46 16.84 4.17
C ASN A 58 29.57 17.09 5.70
N ASP A 59 28.86 16.31 6.49
CA ASP A 59 28.82 16.40 7.94
C ASP A 59 29.74 15.38 8.64
N GLY A 60 30.61 14.72 7.86
CA GLY A 60 31.65 13.85 8.37
C GLY A 60 31.12 12.52 8.90
N LEU A 61 29.99 12.05 8.43
CA LEU A 61 29.51 10.70 8.65
C LEU A 61 28.86 10.13 7.39
N TRP A 62 29.03 8.84 7.20
CA TRP A 62 28.28 8.07 6.23
C TRP A 62 27.30 7.15 6.95
N TYR A 63 26.16 6.89 6.36
CA TYR A 63 25.13 5.99 6.86
C TYR A 63 24.32 5.41 5.71
N GLU A 64 23.64 4.31 5.94
CA GLU A 64 22.74 3.77 4.94
C GLU A 64 21.45 4.59 4.87
N GLY A 65 21.18 5.14 3.67
CA GLY A 65 19.90 5.72 3.32
C GLY A 65 19.05 4.74 2.52
N TRP A 66 17.74 4.90 2.56
CA TRP A 66 16.86 4.07 1.74
C TRP A 66 17.14 4.31 0.25
N GLU A 67 17.50 3.24 -0.47
CA GLU A 67 17.88 3.27 -1.89
C GLU A 67 18.92 4.36 -2.24
N GLY A 68 19.84 4.62 -1.31
CA GLY A 68 20.90 5.63 -1.50
C GLY A 68 20.46 7.07 -1.27
N CYS A 69 19.23 7.30 -0.85
CA CYS A 69 18.74 8.62 -0.46
C CYS A 69 19.13 8.96 0.98
N PHE A 70 20.09 9.87 1.16
CA PHE A 70 20.57 10.24 2.49
C PHE A 70 19.61 11.11 3.30
N ASP A 71 18.53 11.63 2.69
CA ASP A 71 17.43 12.26 3.44
C ASP A 71 16.63 11.26 4.27
N LEU A 72 16.66 9.98 3.88
CA LEU A 72 15.89 8.88 4.44
C LEU A 72 16.83 7.91 5.15
N VAL A 73 17.12 8.19 6.42
CA VAL A 73 18.08 7.46 7.25
C VAL A 73 17.50 6.12 7.66
N LYS A 74 18.15 5.01 7.27
CA LYS A 74 17.65 3.67 7.55
C LYS A 74 17.74 3.30 9.01
N LEU A 75 16.63 2.83 9.60
CA LEU A 75 16.55 2.32 10.96
C LEU A 75 17.07 0.89 11.05
N ASN A 76 17.73 0.56 12.16
CA ASN A 76 18.15 -0.78 12.49
C ASN A 76 17.02 -1.54 13.21
N LEU A 77 16.16 -2.21 12.43
CA LEU A 77 15.03 -2.99 12.96
C LEU A 77 15.44 -4.29 13.67
N GLN A 78 16.74 -4.60 13.77
CA GLN A 78 17.26 -5.68 14.60
C GLN A 78 17.64 -5.20 16.00
N ASN A 79 17.67 -3.88 16.23
CA ASN A 79 17.90 -3.30 17.55
C ASN A 79 16.61 -3.33 18.37
N PRO A 80 16.59 -4.00 19.54
CA PRO A 80 15.38 -4.10 20.38
C PRO A 80 14.84 -2.75 20.84
N ASP A 81 15.71 -1.77 21.09
CA ASP A 81 15.29 -0.44 21.54
C ASP A 81 14.54 0.32 20.43
N VAL A 82 15.00 0.17 19.17
CA VAL A 82 14.29 0.70 18.01
C VAL A 82 12.93 0.04 17.84
N VAL A 83 12.90 -1.29 17.90
CA VAL A 83 11.65 -2.06 17.79
C VAL A 83 10.66 -1.66 18.88
N ASN A 84 11.10 -1.61 20.12
CA ASN A 84 10.23 -1.20 21.25
C ASN A 84 9.71 0.23 21.08
N TYR A 85 10.57 1.17 20.68
CA TYR A 85 10.17 2.56 20.43
C TYR A 85 9.07 2.65 19.35
N LEU A 86 9.22 1.92 18.26
CA LEU A 86 8.24 1.90 17.16
C LEU A 86 6.91 1.24 17.61
N LEU A 87 6.98 0.11 18.32
CA LEU A 87 5.79 -0.58 18.83
C LEU A 87 5.03 0.27 19.86
N ASP A 88 5.73 0.97 20.75
CA ASP A 88 5.12 1.86 21.72
C ASP A 88 4.48 3.08 21.04
N SER A 89 5.09 3.58 19.97
CA SER A 89 4.50 4.62 19.13
C SER A 89 3.17 4.17 18.51
N VAL A 90 3.13 2.94 17.99
CA VAL A 90 1.89 2.36 17.42
C VAL A 90 0.80 2.22 18.47
N LYS A 91 1.13 1.73 19.67
CA LYS A 91 0.17 1.69 20.79
C LYS A 91 -0.37 3.07 21.14
N GLY A 92 0.53 4.07 21.21
CA GLY A 92 0.14 5.46 21.45
C GLY A 92 -0.83 6.00 20.38
N TRP A 93 -0.62 5.66 19.09
CA TRP A 93 -1.56 6.04 18.02
C TRP A 93 -2.91 5.33 18.13
N ILE A 94 -2.92 4.08 18.57
CA ILE A 94 -4.18 3.37 18.84
C ILE A 94 -4.92 4.05 20.00
N ASP A 95 -4.24 4.36 21.10
CA ASP A 95 -4.85 4.97 22.28
C ASP A 95 -5.35 6.40 22.02
N GLU A 96 -4.55 7.20 21.33
CA GLU A 96 -4.85 8.62 21.12
C GLU A 96 -5.84 8.84 19.97
N PHE A 97 -5.66 8.13 18.85
CA PHE A 97 -6.41 8.36 17.62
C PHE A 97 -7.42 7.28 17.30
N GLY A 98 -7.35 6.12 17.98
CA GLY A 98 -8.24 4.99 17.75
C GLY A 98 -8.02 4.30 16.41
N ILE A 99 -6.85 4.41 15.79
CA ILE A 99 -6.59 3.87 14.45
C ILE A 99 -6.91 2.37 14.35
N ASP A 100 -7.32 1.92 13.18
CA ASP A 100 -7.81 0.57 12.93
C ASP A 100 -6.81 -0.30 12.17
N GLY A 101 -5.71 0.30 11.74
CA GLY A 101 -4.68 -0.42 11.00
C GLY A 101 -3.51 0.44 10.60
N LEU A 102 -2.54 -0.20 9.97
CA LEU A 102 -1.37 0.42 9.36
C LEU A 102 -1.18 -0.07 7.92
N ARG A 103 -0.80 0.84 7.03
CA ARG A 103 -0.16 0.53 5.77
C ARG A 103 1.35 0.66 5.98
N LEU A 104 2.10 -0.42 5.82
CA LEU A 104 3.54 -0.40 6.01
C LEU A 104 4.22 0.03 4.71
N ASP A 105 4.85 1.20 4.76
CA ASP A 105 5.69 1.73 3.69
C ASP A 105 6.86 0.80 3.42
N VAL A 106 7.21 0.59 2.15
CA VAL A 106 8.29 -0.29 1.68
C VAL A 106 8.38 -1.62 2.45
N ALA A 107 7.24 -2.27 2.66
CA ALA A 107 7.16 -3.48 3.49
C ALA A 107 8.15 -4.57 3.04
N TYR A 108 8.45 -4.66 1.74
CA TYR A 108 9.43 -5.59 1.19
C TYR A 108 10.87 -5.40 1.72
N SER A 109 11.19 -4.23 2.28
CA SER A 109 12.48 -3.89 2.88
C SER A 109 12.53 -4.03 4.40
N LEU A 110 11.40 -4.29 5.05
CA LEU A 110 11.33 -4.44 6.51
C LEU A 110 11.90 -5.79 6.97
N ASP A 111 12.49 -5.78 8.16
CA ASP A 111 12.89 -7.00 8.85
C ASP A 111 11.66 -7.85 9.18
N GLU A 112 11.68 -9.13 8.83
CA GLU A 112 10.52 -10.02 9.02
C GLU A 112 10.20 -10.24 10.50
N ASN A 113 11.21 -10.26 11.38
CA ASN A 113 10.96 -10.41 12.82
C ASN A 113 10.28 -9.17 13.40
N PHE A 114 10.63 -7.98 12.88
CA PHE A 114 9.92 -6.75 13.23
C PHE A 114 8.44 -6.84 12.81
N VAL A 115 8.16 -7.30 11.58
CA VAL A 115 6.77 -7.42 11.09
C VAL A 115 5.98 -8.45 11.91
N ARG A 116 6.59 -9.60 12.27
CA ARG A 116 5.96 -10.58 13.17
C ARG A 116 5.65 -9.98 14.53
N ARG A 117 6.61 -9.28 15.09
CA ARG A 117 6.47 -8.62 16.39
C ARG A 117 5.37 -7.55 16.36
N LEU A 118 5.32 -6.76 15.29
CA LEU A 118 4.26 -5.78 15.07
C LEU A 118 2.89 -6.45 15.01
N ARG A 119 2.75 -7.56 14.27
CA ARG A 119 1.50 -8.34 14.18
C ARG A 119 1.07 -8.86 15.55
N GLU A 120 1.97 -9.48 16.29
CA GLU A 120 1.71 -10.00 17.62
C GLU A 120 1.19 -8.90 18.56
N VAL A 121 1.92 -7.79 18.65
CA VAL A 121 1.60 -6.69 19.56
C VAL A 121 0.28 -6.03 19.18
N THR A 122 0.07 -5.71 17.90
CA THR A 122 -1.16 -5.03 17.48
C THR A 122 -2.40 -5.91 17.62
N SER A 123 -2.30 -7.20 17.31
CA SER A 123 -3.42 -8.14 17.47
C SER A 123 -3.81 -8.35 18.94
N ALA A 124 -2.83 -8.33 19.85
CA ALA A 124 -3.07 -8.43 21.28
C ALA A 124 -3.63 -7.12 21.86
N TYR A 125 -3.25 -5.97 21.29
CA TYR A 125 -3.62 -4.65 21.79
C TYR A 125 -4.98 -4.18 21.30
N LYS A 126 -5.30 -4.43 20.02
CA LYS A 126 -6.59 -4.12 19.40
C LYS A 126 -7.02 -5.26 18.48
N GLN A 127 -8.09 -5.94 18.85
CA GLN A 127 -8.70 -6.96 17.99
C GLN A 127 -9.07 -6.35 16.64
N ASP A 128 -8.96 -7.10 15.55
CA ASP A 128 -9.24 -6.65 14.17
C ASP A 128 -8.34 -5.53 13.64
N PHE A 129 -7.16 -5.31 14.27
CA PHE A 129 -6.19 -4.34 13.76
C PHE A 129 -5.62 -4.83 12.42
N PHE A 130 -5.76 -4.01 11.38
CA PHE A 130 -5.42 -4.40 10.02
C PHE A 130 -3.99 -3.99 9.65
N LEU A 131 -3.22 -4.92 9.10
CA LEU A 131 -1.87 -4.67 8.56
C LEU A 131 -1.85 -4.90 7.06
N LEU A 132 -1.59 -3.84 6.31
CA LEU A 132 -1.38 -3.81 4.86
C LEU A 132 0.09 -3.51 4.58
N GLY A 133 0.74 -4.24 3.71
CA GLY A 133 2.10 -3.93 3.27
C GLY A 133 2.15 -3.41 1.84
N GLU A 134 2.96 -2.38 1.64
CA GLU A 134 3.36 -2.03 0.29
C GLU A 134 4.35 -3.05 -0.25
N MET A 135 3.93 -3.79 -1.27
CA MET A 135 4.74 -4.80 -1.96
C MET A 135 4.75 -4.46 -3.45
N LEU A 136 5.91 -4.13 -3.98
CA LEU A 136 6.06 -3.73 -5.38
C LEU A 136 6.23 -4.94 -6.30
N HIS A 137 6.89 -5.99 -5.82
CA HIS A 137 7.26 -7.17 -6.62
C HIS A 137 7.54 -8.38 -5.73
N GLY A 138 7.78 -9.52 -6.35
CA GLY A 138 8.12 -10.77 -5.67
C GLY A 138 6.90 -11.56 -5.20
N ASP A 139 7.13 -12.55 -4.37
CA ASP A 139 6.07 -13.35 -3.76
C ASP A 139 5.52 -12.63 -2.52
N TYR A 140 4.28 -12.18 -2.60
CA TYR A 140 3.63 -11.48 -1.48
C TYR A 140 3.42 -12.37 -0.26
N ASN A 141 3.37 -13.72 -0.43
CA ASN A 141 3.24 -14.66 0.69
C ASN A 141 4.40 -14.60 1.68
N ARG A 142 5.56 -14.09 1.25
CA ARG A 142 6.70 -13.88 2.15
C ARG A 142 6.30 -13.06 3.39
N LEU A 143 5.51 -12.02 3.20
CA LEU A 143 5.04 -11.15 4.28
C LEU A 143 3.53 -11.28 4.54
N MET A 144 2.72 -11.67 3.55
CA MET A 144 1.27 -11.80 3.67
C MET A 144 0.90 -13.22 4.12
N ASN A 145 0.89 -13.44 5.43
CA ASN A 145 0.61 -14.72 6.06
C ASN A 145 0.03 -14.52 7.46
N ASP A 146 -0.33 -15.61 8.14
CA ASP A 146 -1.02 -15.56 9.43
C ASP A 146 -0.20 -14.93 10.57
N GLN A 147 1.12 -14.82 10.40
CA GLN A 147 2.03 -14.26 11.41
C GLN A 147 2.45 -12.82 11.13
N MET A 148 2.19 -12.30 9.94
CA MET A 148 2.66 -10.99 9.50
C MET A 148 1.51 -10.14 8.93
N LEU A 149 1.51 -9.82 7.66
CA LEU A 149 0.53 -8.94 7.06
C LEU A 149 -0.78 -9.65 6.71
N HIS A 150 -1.89 -8.92 6.83
CA HIS A 150 -3.20 -9.40 6.36
C HIS A 150 -3.35 -9.25 4.85
N SER A 151 -2.76 -8.21 4.27
CA SER A 151 -2.90 -7.84 2.87
C SER A 151 -1.63 -7.20 2.34
N ALA A 152 -1.51 -7.17 1.03
CA ALA A 152 -0.45 -6.50 0.30
C ALA A 152 -1.02 -5.74 -0.91
N THR A 153 -0.31 -4.70 -1.36
CA THR A 153 -0.66 -3.95 -2.57
C THR A 153 -0.43 -4.80 -3.82
N ASN A 154 -1.43 -4.86 -4.68
CA ASN A 154 -1.38 -5.71 -5.89
C ASN A 154 -0.83 -4.95 -7.10
N TYR A 155 0.46 -4.63 -7.08
CA TYR A 155 1.14 -3.95 -8.19
C TYR A 155 1.17 -4.77 -9.47
N GLU A 156 1.18 -6.09 -9.38
CA GLU A 156 1.10 -6.95 -10.57
C GLU A 156 -0.21 -6.73 -11.33
N CYS A 157 -1.35 -6.76 -10.63
CA CYS A 157 -2.64 -6.49 -11.27
C CYS A 157 -2.80 -5.02 -11.66
N TYR A 158 -2.25 -4.06 -10.92
CA TYR A 158 -2.19 -2.66 -11.33
C TYR A 158 -1.59 -2.51 -12.73
N LYS A 159 -0.41 -3.09 -12.95
CA LYS A 159 0.24 -3.06 -14.26
C LYS A 159 -0.61 -3.76 -15.33
N GLY A 160 -1.12 -4.94 -15.03
CA GLY A 160 -1.98 -5.70 -15.94
C GLY A 160 -3.26 -4.96 -16.32
N LEU A 161 -3.87 -4.22 -15.38
CA LEU A 161 -5.07 -3.44 -15.62
C LEU A 161 -4.85 -2.40 -16.71
N TYR A 162 -3.99 -1.39 -16.50
CA TYR A 162 -3.84 -0.31 -17.49
C TYR A 162 -3.21 -0.82 -18.80
N SER A 163 -2.27 -1.75 -18.73
CA SER A 163 -1.60 -2.32 -19.89
C SER A 163 -2.60 -3.06 -20.80
N SER A 164 -3.49 -3.88 -20.23
CA SER A 164 -4.52 -4.59 -20.98
C SER A 164 -5.43 -3.66 -21.79
N PHE A 165 -5.85 -2.55 -21.17
CA PHE A 165 -6.69 -1.58 -21.85
C PHE A 165 -5.93 -0.77 -22.90
N ASN A 166 -4.67 -0.41 -22.66
CA ASN A 166 -3.87 0.35 -23.60
C ASN A 166 -3.41 -0.47 -24.81
N SER A 167 -3.03 -1.72 -24.61
CA SER A 167 -2.61 -2.64 -25.67
C SER A 167 -3.76 -3.36 -26.35
N MET A 168 -5.00 -3.20 -25.85
CA MET A 168 -6.17 -3.98 -26.26
C MET A 168 -5.89 -5.49 -26.17
N ASN A 169 -5.31 -5.91 -25.05
CA ASN A 169 -4.93 -7.30 -24.79
C ASN A 169 -5.34 -7.76 -23.39
N MET A 170 -6.58 -8.23 -23.24
CA MET A 170 -7.13 -8.70 -21.97
C MET A 170 -6.42 -9.93 -21.40
N PHE A 171 -5.59 -10.62 -22.19
CA PHE A 171 -4.79 -11.74 -21.68
C PHE A 171 -3.83 -11.32 -20.56
N GLU A 172 -3.32 -10.07 -20.58
CA GLU A 172 -2.37 -9.60 -19.57
C GLU A 172 -2.97 -9.63 -18.15
N ILE A 173 -4.10 -8.94 -17.95
CA ILE A 173 -4.75 -8.92 -16.64
C ILE A 173 -5.34 -10.25 -16.24
N VAL A 174 -6.00 -10.96 -17.18
CA VAL A 174 -6.63 -12.25 -16.87
C VAL A 174 -5.58 -13.31 -16.54
N HIS A 175 -4.40 -13.29 -17.18
CA HIS A 175 -3.29 -14.17 -16.82
C HIS A 175 -2.84 -13.94 -15.36
N SER A 176 -2.65 -12.69 -14.95
CA SER A 176 -2.31 -12.34 -13.57
C SER A 176 -3.38 -12.79 -12.58
N LEU A 177 -4.66 -12.58 -12.91
CA LEU A 177 -5.78 -13.02 -12.05
C LEU A 177 -5.86 -14.54 -11.93
N LEU A 178 -5.66 -15.29 -13.01
CA LEU A 178 -5.63 -16.76 -12.98
C LEU A 178 -4.44 -17.27 -12.16
N ARG A 179 -3.28 -16.66 -12.30
CA ARG A 179 -2.09 -17.01 -11.52
C ARG A 179 -2.27 -16.75 -10.03
N GLN A 180 -2.93 -15.67 -9.68
CA GLN A 180 -3.16 -15.28 -8.29
C GLN A 180 -4.34 -15.97 -7.62
N PHE A 181 -5.47 -16.13 -8.34
CA PHE A 181 -6.76 -16.51 -7.77
C PHE A 181 -7.52 -17.56 -8.55
N GLY A 182 -6.92 -18.15 -9.58
CA GLY A 182 -7.57 -19.14 -10.44
C GLY A 182 -7.97 -20.42 -9.70
N PRO A 183 -8.66 -21.35 -10.40
CA PRO A 183 -9.16 -22.57 -9.79
C PRO A 183 -8.06 -23.61 -9.47
N GLU A 184 -6.90 -23.49 -10.06
CA GLU A 184 -5.81 -24.44 -9.98
C GLU A 184 -5.17 -24.52 -8.58
N ASN A 185 -4.60 -25.67 -8.24
CA ASN A 185 -3.97 -25.87 -6.91
C ASN A 185 -2.66 -25.10 -6.72
N TRP A 186 -2.05 -24.65 -7.80
CA TRP A 186 -0.80 -23.87 -7.79
C TRP A 186 -1.00 -22.36 -7.68
N THR A 187 -2.23 -21.89 -7.58
CA THR A 187 -2.50 -20.43 -7.47
C THR A 187 -1.90 -19.83 -6.20
N LEU A 188 -1.35 -18.63 -6.32
CA LEU A 188 -0.50 -18.04 -5.29
C LEU A 188 -1.27 -17.51 -4.09
N TYR A 189 -2.42 -16.85 -4.32
CA TYR A 189 -3.11 -16.05 -3.30
C TYR A 189 -4.58 -16.43 -3.12
N LYS A 190 -4.93 -17.68 -3.39
CA LYS A 190 -6.29 -18.18 -3.23
C LYS A 190 -6.77 -17.98 -1.78
N GLY A 191 -7.95 -17.38 -1.62
CA GLY A 191 -8.51 -17.06 -0.31
C GLY A 191 -7.91 -15.83 0.39
N LYS A 192 -6.93 -15.16 -0.23
CA LYS A 192 -6.34 -13.92 0.28
C LYS A 192 -6.93 -12.69 -0.39
N HIS A 193 -6.89 -11.56 0.31
CA HIS A 193 -7.46 -10.29 -0.15
C HIS A 193 -6.35 -9.25 -0.33
N LEU A 194 -5.87 -9.08 -1.55
CA LEU A 194 -4.89 -8.05 -1.90
C LEU A 194 -5.58 -6.70 -2.10
N LEU A 195 -4.88 -5.61 -1.82
CA LEU A 195 -5.35 -4.26 -2.13
C LEU A 195 -5.22 -4.01 -3.64
N SER A 196 -6.35 -3.91 -4.32
CA SER A 196 -6.42 -3.69 -5.77
C SER A 196 -6.66 -2.22 -6.07
N PHE A 197 -5.88 -1.64 -6.98
CA PHE A 197 -5.96 -0.21 -7.32
C PHE A 197 -5.69 0.01 -8.81
N VAL A 198 -6.18 1.11 -9.34
CA VAL A 198 -5.94 1.54 -10.73
C VAL A 198 -4.89 2.65 -10.81
N ASP A 199 -4.67 3.35 -9.72
CA ASP A 199 -3.58 4.29 -9.46
C ASP A 199 -3.39 4.51 -7.95
N ASN A 200 -2.33 5.21 -7.58
CA ASN A 200 -2.04 5.65 -6.22
C ASN A 200 -1.14 6.91 -6.23
N HIS A 201 -0.62 7.27 -5.06
CA HIS A 201 0.20 8.46 -4.86
C HIS A 201 1.61 8.40 -5.49
N ASP A 202 2.04 7.22 -5.97
CA ASP A 202 3.39 6.99 -6.52
C ASP A 202 3.41 6.72 -8.01
N VAL A 203 2.25 6.63 -8.65
CA VAL A 203 2.14 6.33 -10.08
C VAL A 203 1.30 7.37 -10.82
N THR A 204 1.48 7.43 -12.13
CA THR A 204 0.64 8.27 -12.99
C THR A 204 -0.83 7.96 -12.78
N ARG A 205 -1.66 9.02 -12.64
CA ARG A 205 -3.11 8.88 -12.46
C ARG A 205 -3.73 8.08 -13.60
N VAL A 206 -4.73 7.26 -13.28
CA VAL A 206 -5.37 6.36 -14.27
C VAL A 206 -5.95 7.12 -15.47
N ALA A 207 -6.53 8.30 -15.25
CA ALA A 207 -7.04 9.15 -16.31
C ALA A 207 -5.95 9.72 -17.22
N SER A 208 -4.69 9.74 -16.79
CA SER A 208 -3.54 10.16 -17.59
C SER A 208 -2.82 8.99 -18.26
N ILE A 209 -2.84 7.80 -17.67
CA ILE A 209 -2.13 6.65 -18.23
C ILE A 209 -2.92 5.91 -19.32
N LEU A 210 -4.26 5.97 -19.26
CA LEU A 210 -5.12 5.35 -20.27
C LEU A 210 -5.07 6.12 -21.60
N ASN A 211 -4.86 5.39 -22.70
CA ASN A 211 -4.89 5.96 -24.06
C ASN A 211 -6.30 6.36 -24.51
N ASN A 212 -7.33 5.82 -23.87
CA ASN A 212 -8.73 6.12 -24.20
C ASN A 212 -9.51 6.33 -22.88
N GLU A 213 -10.00 7.54 -22.68
CA GLU A 213 -10.75 7.92 -21.46
C GLU A 213 -12.07 7.13 -21.31
N ASN A 214 -12.65 6.65 -22.40
CA ASN A 214 -13.85 5.79 -22.34
C ASN A 214 -13.58 4.45 -21.63
N HIS A 215 -12.32 4.10 -21.41
CA HIS A 215 -11.95 2.91 -20.64
C HIS A 215 -11.97 3.13 -19.12
N LEU A 216 -12.07 4.37 -18.62
CA LEU A 216 -12.15 4.65 -17.17
C LEU A 216 -13.26 3.86 -16.46
N PRO A 217 -14.52 3.88 -16.93
CA PRO A 217 -15.56 3.06 -16.28
C PRO A 217 -15.26 1.56 -16.31
N LEU A 218 -14.63 1.08 -17.37
CA LEU A 218 -14.34 -0.34 -17.56
C LEU A 218 -13.21 -0.82 -16.64
N ILE A 219 -12.14 -0.04 -16.50
CA ILE A 219 -11.02 -0.39 -15.61
C ILE A 219 -11.46 -0.42 -14.14
N TYR A 220 -12.34 0.50 -13.72
CA TYR A 220 -12.94 0.47 -12.39
C TYR A 220 -13.86 -0.73 -12.21
N ALA A 221 -14.69 -1.08 -13.22
CA ALA A 221 -15.52 -2.29 -13.17
C ALA A 221 -14.65 -3.56 -12.98
N MET A 222 -13.51 -3.64 -13.66
CA MET A 222 -12.57 -4.73 -13.50
C MET A 222 -11.96 -4.75 -12.09
N ALA A 223 -11.48 -3.61 -11.59
CA ALA A 223 -10.85 -3.50 -10.27
C ALA A 223 -11.81 -3.86 -9.13
N PHE A 224 -13.10 -3.50 -9.24
CA PHE A 224 -14.11 -3.85 -8.24
C PHE A 224 -14.63 -5.28 -8.38
N GLY A 225 -14.66 -5.82 -9.61
CA GLY A 225 -15.14 -7.19 -9.88
C GLY A 225 -14.11 -8.28 -9.55
N MET A 226 -12.83 -7.99 -9.68
CA MET A 226 -11.75 -8.95 -9.40
C MET A 226 -11.64 -9.27 -7.89
N PRO A 227 -11.00 -10.41 -7.52
CA PRO A 227 -10.71 -10.69 -6.12
C PRO A 227 -9.85 -9.62 -5.47
N GLY A 228 -10.13 -9.30 -4.21
CA GLY A 228 -9.36 -8.33 -3.43
C GLY A 228 -10.19 -7.18 -2.87
N ILE A 229 -9.50 -6.23 -2.27
CA ILE A 229 -10.04 -5.02 -1.65
C ILE A 229 -9.83 -3.87 -2.63
N PRO A 230 -10.87 -3.32 -3.27
CA PRO A 230 -10.69 -2.20 -4.19
C PRO A 230 -10.30 -0.93 -3.44
N CYS A 231 -9.32 -0.22 -3.97
CA CYS A 231 -8.86 1.05 -3.46
C CYS A 231 -9.00 2.14 -4.52
N VAL A 232 -9.59 3.26 -4.13
CA VAL A 232 -9.74 4.45 -4.99
C VAL A 232 -8.87 5.55 -4.41
N TYR A 233 -7.95 6.07 -5.20
CA TYR A 233 -7.09 7.18 -4.81
C TYR A 233 -7.86 8.50 -4.96
N TYR A 234 -7.77 9.38 -3.96
CA TYR A 234 -8.54 10.62 -3.94
C TYR A 234 -8.29 11.48 -5.20
N GLY A 235 -9.36 11.99 -5.78
CA GLY A 235 -9.35 12.72 -7.04
C GLY A 235 -9.49 11.84 -8.28
N SER A 236 -9.10 10.57 -8.23
CA SER A 236 -9.24 9.65 -9.36
C SER A 236 -10.68 9.25 -9.61
N GLU A 237 -11.55 9.33 -8.61
CA GLU A 237 -12.99 9.07 -8.72
C GLU A 237 -13.73 10.05 -9.64
N TRP A 238 -13.19 11.24 -9.86
CA TRP A 238 -13.72 12.18 -10.86
C TRP A 238 -12.85 12.36 -12.10
N GLY A 239 -11.80 11.51 -12.24
CA GLY A 239 -10.94 11.52 -13.42
C GLY A 239 -9.83 12.57 -13.39
N PHE A 240 -9.35 12.95 -12.20
CA PHE A 240 -8.20 13.87 -12.09
C PHE A 240 -6.98 13.33 -12.83
N LYS A 241 -6.30 14.23 -13.56
CA LYS A 241 -5.15 13.91 -14.39
C LYS A 241 -3.86 14.45 -13.78
N ALA A 242 -2.85 13.61 -13.67
CA ALA A 242 -1.48 13.98 -13.32
C ALA A 242 -0.51 12.87 -13.72
N ARG A 243 0.73 13.21 -13.99
CA ARG A 243 1.79 12.28 -14.41
C ARG A 243 2.89 12.20 -13.38
N LYS A 244 3.50 11.03 -13.25
CA LYS A 244 4.63 10.82 -12.33
C LYS A 244 5.83 11.71 -12.67
N GLU A 245 6.04 12.00 -13.94
CA GLU A 245 7.12 12.84 -14.46
C GLU A 245 7.04 14.28 -13.98
N ASP A 246 5.83 14.74 -13.59
CA ASP A 246 5.59 16.10 -13.08
C ASP A 246 5.90 16.21 -11.57
N GLY A 247 6.33 15.12 -10.95
CA GLY A 247 6.74 15.04 -9.54
C GLY A 247 5.59 14.79 -8.57
N ASP A 248 5.96 14.51 -7.33
CA ASP A 248 5.01 14.14 -6.25
C ASP A 248 3.94 15.21 -5.97
N PRO A 249 4.23 16.52 -5.98
CA PRO A 249 3.19 17.53 -5.77
C PRO A 249 2.05 17.48 -6.80
N ALA A 250 2.35 17.09 -8.05
CA ALA A 250 1.34 16.94 -9.09
C ALA A 250 0.43 15.72 -8.83
N LEU A 251 0.97 14.64 -8.30
CA LEU A 251 0.21 13.44 -7.95
C LEU A 251 -0.61 13.60 -6.66
N ARG A 252 -0.20 14.51 -5.76
CA ARG A 252 -0.74 14.67 -4.39
C ARG A 252 -1.27 16.10 -4.14
N PRO A 253 -2.12 16.66 -5.04
CA PRO A 253 -2.60 18.02 -4.90
C PRO A 253 -3.56 18.15 -3.74
N TYR A 254 -3.67 19.35 -3.19
CA TYR A 254 -4.77 19.72 -2.33
C TYR A 254 -5.98 20.12 -3.18
N PHE A 255 -7.16 19.64 -2.84
CA PHE A 255 -8.43 20.02 -3.46
C PHE A 255 -9.27 20.85 -2.49
N ASP A 256 -9.59 22.08 -2.86
CA ASP A 256 -10.47 22.94 -2.04
C ASP A 256 -11.87 22.36 -1.91
N LYS A 257 -12.34 21.71 -2.96
CA LYS A 257 -13.67 21.09 -3.03
C LYS A 257 -13.59 19.79 -3.79
N PRO A 258 -14.32 18.75 -3.31
CA PRO A 258 -14.49 17.55 -4.10
C PRO A 258 -15.35 17.85 -5.32
N GLU A 259 -15.07 17.16 -6.41
CA GLU A 259 -15.92 17.16 -7.60
C GLU A 259 -16.81 15.91 -7.58
N TRP A 260 -17.98 16.03 -8.22
CA TRP A 260 -18.86 14.89 -8.40
C TRP A 260 -19.35 14.85 -9.85
N ASN A 261 -19.13 13.72 -10.52
CA ASN A 261 -19.51 13.54 -11.91
C ASN A 261 -19.99 12.10 -12.19
N GLY A 262 -20.28 11.78 -13.44
CA GLY A 262 -20.76 10.45 -13.82
C GLY A 262 -19.81 9.30 -13.50
N LEU A 263 -18.51 9.54 -13.39
CA LEU A 263 -17.56 8.51 -12.94
C LEU A 263 -17.72 8.21 -11.45
N CYS A 264 -17.95 9.25 -10.62
CA CYS A 264 -18.28 9.06 -9.20
C CYS A 264 -19.55 8.23 -9.03
N ASP A 265 -20.60 8.54 -9.82
CA ASP A 265 -21.86 7.76 -9.81
C ASP A 265 -21.61 6.29 -10.17
N TRP A 266 -20.74 6.05 -11.15
CA TRP A 266 -20.38 4.69 -11.55
C TRP A 266 -19.63 3.94 -10.45
N ILE A 267 -18.59 4.55 -9.88
CA ILE A 267 -17.81 3.96 -8.77
C ILE A 267 -18.70 3.70 -7.56
N SER A 268 -19.64 4.60 -7.26
CA SER A 268 -20.63 4.39 -6.19
C SER A 268 -21.47 3.14 -6.42
N LYS A 269 -21.96 2.93 -7.65
CA LYS A 269 -22.71 1.71 -8.03
C LYS A 269 -21.86 0.44 -7.90
N LEU A 270 -20.59 0.49 -8.31
CA LEU A 270 -19.67 -0.63 -8.16
C LEU A 270 -19.40 -0.94 -6.68
N THR A 271 -19.27 0.09 -5.85
CA THR A 271 -19.09 -0.02 -4.41
C THR A 271 -20.31 -0.71 -3.76
N GLU A 272 -21.50 -0.26 -4.08
CA GLU A 272 -22.73 -0.87 -3.57
C GLU A 272 -22.90 -2.33 -4.04
N ALA A 273 -22.60 -2.61 -5.31
CA ALA A 273 -22.63 -3.98 -5.82
C ALA A 273 -21.66 -4.89 -5.06
N LYS A 274 -20.43 -4.43 -4.82
CA LYS A 274 -19.43 -5.22 -4.08
C LYS A 274 -19.81 -5.38 -2.61
N LYS A 275 -20.25 -4.31 -1.96
CA LYS A 275 -20.65 -4.30 -0.55
C LYS A 275 -21.76 -5.32 -0.23
N HIS A 276 -22.69 -5.51 -1.16
CA HIS A 276 -23.84 -6.40 -1.00
C HIS A 276 -23.69 -7.78 -1.68
N SER A 277 -22.51 -8.10 -2.20
CA SER A 277 -22.25 -9.37 -2.89
C SER A 277 -21.18 -10.19 -2.17
N GLU A 278 -21.59 -11.27 -1.53
CA GLU A 278 -20.66 -12.24 -0.96
C GLU A 278 -19.71 -12.83 -2.04
N ALA A 279 -20.25 -13.12 -3.22
CA ALA A 279 -19.46 -13.62 -4.33
C ALA A 279 -18.36 -12.65 -4.76
N LEU A 280 -18.64 -11.35 -4.86
CA LEU A 280 -17.61 -10.35 -5.20
C LEU A 280 -16.57 -10.17 -4.09
N ASN A 281 -16.95 -10.38 -2.83
CA ASN A 281 -16.03 -10.26 -1.70
C ASN A 281 -15.19 -11.53 -1.50
N TYR A 282 -15.82 -12.70 -1.46
CA TYR A 282 -15.19 -13.94 -1.02
C TYR A 282 -15.24 -15.07 -2.05
N GLY A 283 -15.99 -14.91 -3.14
CA GLY A 283 -16.22 -15.97 -4.12
C GLY A 283 -14.97 -16.37 -4.91
N ALA A 284 -14.95 -17.59 -5.37
CA ALA A 284 -13.95 -18.10 -6.29
C ALA A 284 -13.93 -17.31 -7.60
N PHE A 285 -12.76 -17.25 -8.25
CA PHE A 285 -12.56 -16.58 -9.53
C PHE A 285 -12.41 -17.62 -10.66
N ARG A 286 -13.15 -17.41 -11.74
CA ARG A 286 -13.01 -18.22 -12.95
C ARG A 286 -13.14 -17.34 -14.21
N SER A 287 -12.24 -17.53 -15.17
CA SER A 287 -12.37 -16.93 -16.50
C SER A 287 -13.36 -17.74 -17.34
N VAL A 288 -14.33 -17.08 -17.95
CA VAL A 288 -15.39 -17.70 -18.77
C VAL A 288 -15.13 -17.47 -20.25
N LEU A 289 -14.78 -16.24 -20.63
CA LEU A 289 -14.42 -15.88 -22.01
C LEU A 289 -13.19 -14.97 -21.96
N LEU A 290 -12.26 -15.22 -22.86
CA LEU A 290 -11.06 -14.41 -22.99
C LEU A 290 -10.67 -14.26 -24.46
N THR A 291 -10.63 -13.03 -24.91
CA THR A 291 -10.10 -12.60 -26.21
C THR A 291 -9.20 -11.39 -26.01
N ASN A 292 -8.56 -10.90 -27.05
CA ASN A 292 -7.77 -9.68 -26.95
C ASN A 292 -8.58 -8.49 -26.44
N LYS A 293 -9.84 -8.36 -26.84
CA LYS A 293 -10.67 -7.18 -26.55
C LYS A 293 -11.76 -7.43 -25.52
N GLN A 294 -11.97 -8.66 -25.09
CA GLN A 294 -13.09 -9.03 -24.23
C GLN A 294 -12.63 -10.02 -23.17
N CYS A 295 -13.08 -9.81 -21.94
CA CYS A 295 -13.00 -10.82 -20.91
C CYS A 295 -14.35 -10.90 -20.16
N ILE A 296 -14.77 -12.13 -19.87
CA ILE A 296 -15.88 -12.43 -18.97
C ILE A 296 -15.32 -13.33 -17.89
N PHE A 297 -15.54 -12.96 -16.66
CA PHE A 297 -15.18 -13.77 -15.50
C PHE A 297 -16.36 -13.95 -14.56
N GLU A 298 -16.32 -15.02 -13.83
CA GLU A 298 -17.31 -15.38 -12.82
C GLU A 298 -16.70 -15.24 -11.42
N ARG A 299 -17.49 -14.72 -10.50
CA ARG A 299 -17.25 -14.78 -9.06
C ARG A 299 -18.35 -15.61 -8.44
N LYS A 300 -18.00 -16.69 -7.73
CA LYS A 300 -18.97 -17.64 -7.18
C LYS A 300 -18.70 -17.88 -5.70
N SER A 301 -19.66 -17.53 -4.84
CA SER A 301 -19.70 -17.99 -3.44
C SER A 301 -20.09 -19.47 -3.38
N GLU A 302 -19.70 -20.15 -2.33
CA GLU A 302 -20.08 -21.54 -2.04
C GLU A 302 -21.57 -21.66 -1.77
#